data_2438ca47d7060a7783077fef2d426980
#
_entry.id   2438ca47d7060a7783077fef2d426980
#
_cell.length_a   1.000
_cell.length_b   1.000
_cell.length_c   1.000
_cell.angle_alpha   90.00
_cell.angle_beta   90.00
_cell.angle_gamma   90.00
#
_symmetry.space_group_name_H-M   'P 1'
#
loop_
_entity.id
_entity.type
_entity.pdbx_description
1 polymer ?
#
loop_
_entity_poly.entity_id
_entity_poly.type
_entity_poly.pdbx_seq_one_letter_code
_entity_poly.pdbx_strand_id
1 'polypeptide(L)'
;MALTQWNAAVSGKAEDFEASQRAQENLTAFYSRRDLFEQLKAYKEQEGEIFKGVTPDDSAYITKRNLDVTYNSFLANQADTALLNAIIKRSTALEQKYGSYRAQLDGKPINDNTVEEILRTSRNNKVLQQVWESHKEIGKLVEEDLLELVRLRNRLATSLGFENYHTMSLMLSEQDPKEVTAILDQLDSLTGESFKELKGMMDKEFAKRYGIDEKELMPWHYQGRYFQEAPLLYPIDLDKYYKGADLEQLTKDYYASIGLDITKVLNNSSLYPQEGKNQHAFCTDIDTKGDVRVLCNITENESWMSTMLHEFGHAVYMLGHDAANLPFALRNSAHIFTTEAIAMMMERCSSNPLWLKEFRGISEKESQEIEENSFKQSRLAKLVFSRWVQVVYRFEKEMYANPEQDLNALWWSLVERYQLLKKPEGRDAPDYATKIHIALYPCYYHNYQLGDIFASQMHHYIVQNITRSGNLRRDHYTGNKEVGKWLAEKIFAPGMRYKWEDFIVRATGEPLTAKYYAEQFELTKRN
;
A
#
# COMPACT_ATOMS: atom_id res chain seq x y z
N MET A 1 7.65 -21.06 -6.65
CA MET A 1 6.77 -20.42 -5.63
C MET A 1 5.68 -19.56 -6.28
N ALA A 2 5.99 -18.54 -7.05
CA ALA A 2 4.95 -17.66 -7.63
C ALA A 2 3.86 -18.41 -8.42
N LEU A 3 4.24 -19.38 -9.26
CA LEU A 3 3.26 -20.18 -10.01
C LEU A 3 2.34 -21.02 -9.11
N THR A 4 2.85 -21.60 -8.03
CA THR A 4 2.02 -22.40 -7.11
C THR A 4 1.08 -21.52 -6.28
N GLN A 5 1.53 -20.32 -5.88
CA GLN A 5 0.67 -19.31 -5.23
C GLN A 5 -0.43 -18.84 -6.19
N TRP A 6 -0.09 -18.58 -7.45
CA TRP A 6 -1.06 -18.23 -8.49
C TRP A 6 -2.13 -19.32 -8.65
N ASN A 7 -1.71 -20.57 -8.79
CA ASN A 7 -2.64 -21.70 -8.95
C ASN A 7 -3.59 -21.81 -7.75
N ALA A 8 -3.06 -21.72 -6.52
CA ALA A 8 -3.87 -21.75 -5.31
C ALA A 8 -4.88 -20.58 -5.25
N ALA A 9 -4.45 -19.38 -5.63
CA ALA A 9 -5.32 -18.20 -5.63
C ALA A 9 -6.43 -18.27 -6.68
N VAL A 10 -6.18 -18.89 -7.84
CA VAL A 10 -7.18 -19.04 -8.91
C VAL A 10 -8.13 -20.19 -8.64
N SER A 11 -7.63 -21.34 -8.16
CA SER A 11 -8.45 -22.56 -8.05
C SER A 11 -9.19 -22.70 -6.71
N GLY A 12 -8.61 -22.17 -5.63
CA GLY A 12 -9.11 -22.37 -4.26
C GLY A 12 -8.99 -23.80 -3.74
N LYS A 13 -8.31 -24.70 -4.47
CA LYS A 13 -8.23 -26.13 -4.14
C LYS A 13 -7.17 -26.42 -3.08
N ALA A 14 -7.48 -27.32 -2.15
CA ALA A 14 -6.55 -27.72 -1.09
C ALA A 14 -5.20 -28.23 -1.63
N GLU A 15 -5.18 -29.01 -2.70
CA GLU A 15 -3.97 -29.53 -3.34
C GLU A 15 -3.03 -28.44 -3.85
N ASP A 16 -3.58 -27.32 -4.37
CA ASP A 16 -2.80 -26.18 -4.84
C ASP A 16 -2.23 -25.36 -3.66
N PHE A 17 -2.99 -25.22 -2.57
CA PHE A 17 -2.49 -24.62 -1.32
C PHE A 17 -1.34 -25.45 -0.72
N GLU A 18 -1.46 -26.77 -0.69
CA GLU A 18 -0.38 -27.66 -0.24
C GLU A 18 0.87 -27.53 -1.13
N ALA A 19 0.69 -27.44 -2.45
CA ALA A 19 1.81 -27.22 -3.38
C ALA A 19 2.47 -25.85 -3.14
N SER A 20 1.68 -24.81 -2.87
CA SER A 20 2.20 -23.49 -2.52
C SER A 20 2.98 -23.51 -1.21
N GLN A 21 2.44 -24.17 -0.18
CA GLN A 21 3.13 -24.32 1.10
C GLN A 21 4.48 -25.04 0.94
N ARG A 22 4.53 -26.18 0.24
CA ARG A 22 5.78 -26.90 -0.03
C ARG A 22 6.80 -26.04 -0.78
N ALA A 23 6.36 -25.23 -1.74
CA ALA A 23 7.24 -24.32 -2.47
C ALA A 23 7.80 -23.21 -1.56
N GLN A 24 7.00 -22.70 -0.64
CA GLN A 24 7.44 -21.72 0.36
C GLN A 24 8.45 -22.31 1.34
N GLU A 25 8.20 -23.52 1.84
CA GLU A 25 9.11 -24.25 2.73
C GLU A 25 10.48 -24.50 2.05
N ASN A 26 10.48 -24.91 0.78
CA ASN A 26 11.69 -25.09 0.00
C ASN A 26 12.49 -23.80 -0.17
N LEU A 27 11.81 -22.68 -0.42
CA LEU A 27 12.47 -21.37 -0.55
C LEU A 27 13.07 -20.92 0.77
N THR A 28 12.33 -21.07 1.87
CA THR A 28 12.83 -20.78 3.22
C THR A 28 14.05 -21.63 3.57
N ALA A 29 14.00 -22.93 3.28
CA ALA A 29 15.13 -23.84 3.49
C ALA A 29 16.36 -23.43 2.66
N PHE A 30 16.16 -22.94 1.43
CA PHE A 30 17.26 -22.42 0.61
C PHE A 30 17.92 -21.19 1.24
N TYR A 31 17.14 -20.20 1.65
CA TYR A 31 17.68 -18.97 2.26
C TYR A 31 18.23 -19.20 3.67
N SER A 32 17.86 -20.28 4.35
CA SER A 32 18.41 -20.67 5.65
C SER A 32 19.76 -21.42 5.56
N ARG A 33 20.30 -21.64 4.35
CA ARG A 33 21.59 -22.32 4.15
C ARG A 33 22.75 -21.52 4.71
N ARG A 34 23.25 -21.96 5.86
CA ARG A 34 24.34 -21.31 6.57
C ARG A 34 25.65 -21.27 5.77
N ASP A 35 25.96 -22.34 5.02
CA ASP A 35 27.15 -22.42 4.17
C ASP A 35 27.20 -21.33 3.09
N LEU A 36 26.07 -21.02 2.47
CA LEU A 36 25.95 -19.94 1.49
C LEU A 36 25.98 -18.57 2.14
N PHE A 37 25.33 -18.45 3.29
CA PHE A 37 25.34 -17.18 4.04
C PHE A 37 26.74 -16.79 4.48
N GLU A 38 27.55 -17.69 5.02
CA GLU A 38 28.92 -17.38 5.44
C GLU A 38 29.81 -16.95 4.25
N GLN A 39 29.60 -17.51 3.05
CA GLN A 39 30.28 -17.04 1.85
C GLN A 39 29.87 -15.60 1.48
N LEU A 40 28.55 -15.30 1.47
CA LEU A 40 28.05 -13.95 1.20
C LEU A 40 28.57 -12.96 2.23
N LYS A 41 28.60 -13.35 3.51
CA LYS A 41 29.11 -12.54 4.61
C LYS A 41 30.59 -12.19 4.42
N ALA A 42 31.42 -13.18 4.04
CA ALA A 42 32.84 -12.94 3.76
C ALA A 42 33.07 -11.94 2.62
N TYR A 43 32.25 -12.00 1.55
CA TYR A 43 32.28 -11.00 0.48
C TYR A 43 31.81 -9.62 0.97
N LYS A 44 30.76 -9.60 1.82
CA LYS A 44 30.22 -8.35 2.37
C LYS A 44 31.21 -7.64 3.29
N GLU A 45 31.97 -8.39 4.10
CA GLU A 45 33.02 -7.85 4.96
C GLU A 45 34.20 -7.25 4.15
N GLN A 46 34.47 -7.72 2.95
CA GLN A 46 35.49 -7.23 2.03
C GLN A 46 34.96 -6.23 0.99
N GLU A 47 33.67 -5.88 1.06
CA GLU A 47 33.00 -5.05 0.05
C GLU A 47 33.73 -3.73 -0.23
N GLY A 48 34.21 -3.07 0.83
CA GLY A 48 34.91 -1.78 0.71
C GLY A 48 36.23 -1.86 -0.07
N GLU A 49 36.89 -3.01 -0.08
CA GLU A 49 38.10 -3.23 -0.89
C GLU A 49 37.75 -3.69 -2.31
N ILE A 50 36.81 -4.68 -2.43
CA ILE A 50 36.42 -5.27 -3.73
C ILE A 50 35.81 -4.20 -4.64
N PHE A 51 34.97 -3.33 -4.12
CA PHE A 51 34.26 -2.29 -4.89
C PHE A 51 34.80 -0.87 -4.63
N LYS A 52 36.09 -0.76 -4.24
CA LYS A 52 36.70 0.53 -4.01
C LYS A 52 36.64 1.43 -5.25
N GLY A 53 36.03 2.61 -5.10
CA GLY A 53 35.89 3.59 -6.19
C GLY A 53 34.77 3.26 -7.19
N VAL A 54 34.04 2.18 -7.02
CA VAL A 54 32.88 1.85 -7.86
C VAL A 54 31.72 2.79 -7.56
N THR A 55 31.23 3.46 -8.58
CA THR A 55 30.07 4.37 -8.53
C THR A 55 28.83 3.72 -9.14
N PRO A 56 27.61 4.23 -8.90
CA PRO A 56 26.37 3.70 -9.50
C PRO A 56 26.37 3.66 -11.04
N ASP A 57 27.24 4.42 -11.71
CA ASP A 57 27.34 4.43 -13.17
C ASP A 57 28.23 3.31 -13.74
N ASP A 58 29.04 2.68 -12.89
CA ASP A 58 29.94 1.60 -13.29
C ASP A 58 29.19 0.26 -13.48
N SER A 59 29.64 -0.56 -14.41
CA SER A 59 29.10 -1.92 -14.61
C SER A 59 29.30 -2.82 -13.38
N ALA A 60 30.41 -2.65 -12.65
CA ALA A 60 30.70 -3.38 -11.42
C ALA A 60 29.68 -3.09 -10.29
N TYR A 61 28.98 -1.97 -10.35
CA TYR A 61 27.94 -1.62 -9.38
C TYR A 61 26.78 -2.62 -9.37
N ILE A 62 26.44 -3.21 -10.53
CA ILE A 62 25.42 -4.26 -10.60
C ILE A 62 25.82 -5.46 -9.74
N THR A 63 27.11 -5.84 -9.76
CA THR A 63 27.60 -6.96 -8.93
C THR A 63 27.54 -6.60 -7.44
N LYS A 64 27.91 -5.38 -7.07
CA LYS A 64 27.78 -4.86 -5.72
C LYS A 64 26.31 -4.91 -5.24
N ARG A 65 25.40 -4.40 -6.05
CA ARG A 65 23.95 -4.43 -5.73
C ARG A 65 23.41 -5.84 -5.61
N ASN A 66 23.82 -6.74 -6.49
CA ASN A 66 23.43 -8.14 -6.41
C ASN A 66 23.91 -8.81 -5.10
N LEU A 67 25.13 -8.47 -4.64
CA LEU A 67 25.62 -8.88 -3.32
C LEU A 67 24.75 -8.33 -2.19
N ASP A 68 24.44 -7.01 -2.19
CA ASP A 68 23.65 -6.35 -1.16
C ASP A 68 22.26 -7.00 -1.00
N VAL A 69 21.52 -7.11 -2.10
CA VAL A 69 20.15 -7.66 -2.12
C VAL A 69 20.14 -9.15 -1.73
N THR A 70 21.09 -9.93 -2.26
CA THR A 70 21.18 -11.35 -1.92
C THR A 70 21.56 -11.55 -0.45
N TYR A 71 22.53 -10.79 0.07
CA TYR A 71 22.94 -10.84 1.46
C TYR A 71 21.75 -10.55 2.41
N ASN A 72 20.99 -9.48 2.16
CA ASN A 72 19.82 -9.13 2.97
C ASN A 72 18.76 -10.24 2.95
N SER A 73 18.52 -10.88 1.78
CA SER A 73 17.58 -11.98 1.65
C SER A 73 17.99 -13.21 2.48
N PHE A 74 19.30 -13.52 2.53
CA PHE A 74 19.80 -14.61 3.38
C PHE A 74 19.80 -14.21 4.87
N LEU A 75 20.23 -13.01 5.22
CA LEU A 75 20.33 -12.55 6.60
C LEU A 75 18.99 -12.66 7.36
N ALA A 76 17.90 -12.30 6.71
CA ALA A 76 16.55 -12.41 7.28
C ALA A 76 16.19 -13.83 7.75
N ASN A 77 16.86 -14.87 7.19
CA ASN A 77 16.59 -16.28 7.45
C ASN A 77 17.69 -16.99 8.27
N GLN A 78 18.61 -16.25 8.91
CA GLN A 78 19.74 -16.83 9.65
C GLN A 78 19.51 -16.98 11.17
N ALA A 79 18.31 -16.71 11.65
CA ALA A 79 17.97 -16.93 13.05
C ALA A 79 17.77 -18.41 13.39
N ASP A 80 17.68 -18.68 14.69
CA ASP A 80 17.34 -20.01 15.20
C ASP A 80 16.03 -20.53 14.59
N THR A 81 16.07 -21.75 14.02
CA THR A 81 14.92 -22.37 13.36
C THR A 81 13.72 -22.55 14.28
N ALA A 82 13.95 -22.82 15.59
CA ALA A 82 12.86 -22.95 16.55
C ALA A 82 12.15 -21.61 16.78
N LEU A 83 12.91 -20.50 16.78
CA LEU A 83 12.35 -19.14 16.89
C LEU A 83 11.54 -18.78 15.63
N LEU A 84 12.07 -19.05 14.45
CA LEU A 84 11.34 -18.82 13.18
C LEU A 84 10.04 -19.62 13.13
N ASN A 85 10.08 -20.90 13.50
CA ASN A 85 8.90 -21.77 13.55
C ASN A 85 7.87 -21.27 14.58
N ALA A 86 8.31 -20.76 15.73
CA ALA A 86 7.43 -20.18 16.74
C ALA A 86 6.69 -18.94 16.23
N ILE A 87 7.39 -18.06 15.48
CA ILE A 87 6.81 -16.87 14.85
C ILE A 87 5.75 -17.30 13.81
N ILE A 88 6.09 -18.23 12.91
CA ILE A 88 5.17 -18.73 11.88
C ILE A 88 3.92 -19.32 12.52
N LYS A 89 4.08 -20.25 13.47
CA LYS A 89 2.96 -20.91 14.16
C LYS A 89 2.02 -19.89 14.82
N ARG A 90 2.58 -18.91 15.49
CA ARG A 90 1.79 -17.88 16.20
C ARG A 90 1.11 -16.93 15.21
N SER A 91 1.79 -16.54 14.14
CA SER A 91 1.18 -15.73 13.07
C SER A 91 -0.02 -16.44 12.43
N THR A 92 0.11 -17.74 12.11
CA THR A 92 -1.00 -18.54 11.56
C THR A 92 -2.18 -18.65 12.54
N ALA A 93 -1.91 -18.83 13.84
CA ALA A 93 -2.97 -18.87 14.85
C ALA A 93 -3.70 -17.52 14.97
N LEU A 94 -2.97 -16.41 14.90
CA LEU A 94 -3.56 -15.06 14.86
C LEU A 94 -4.41 -14.84 13.61
N GLU A 95 -3.91 -15.22 12.44
CA GLU A 95 -4.64 -15.12 11.18
C GLU A 95 -5.98 -15.86 11.26
N GLN A 96 -6.00 -17.06 11.83
CA GLN A 96 -7.22 -17.82 12.06
C GLN A 96 -8.21 -17.09 12.98
N LYS A 97 -7.72 -16.45 14.04
CA LYS A 97 -8.58 -15.66 14.96
C LYS A 97 -9.21 -14.48 14.22
N TYR A 98 -8.45 -13.70 13.45
CA TYR A 98 -8.99 -12.60 12.63
C TYR A 98 -9.99 -13.10 11.59
N GLY A 99 -9.68 -14.17 10.88
CA GLY A 99 -10.54 -14.73 9.83
C GLY A 99 -11.87 -15.30 10.36
N SER A 100 -11.87 -15.86 11.58
CA SER A 100 -13.07 -16.46 12.18
C SER A 100 -13.91 -15.50 13.01
N TYR A 101 -13.36 -14.37 13.44
CA TYR A 101 -14.10 -13.39 14.26
C TYR A 101 -15.28 -12.79 13.49
N ARG A 102 -16.38 -12.57 14.22
CA ARG A 102 -17.56 -11.86 13.70
C ARG A 102 -18.07 -10.90 14.77
N ALA A 103 -18.24 -9.64 14.39
CA ALA A 103 -18.90 -8.65 15.23
C ALA A 103 -20.35 -9.06 15.51
N GLN A 104 -20.94 -8.50 16.55
CA GLN A 104 -22.31 -8.82 16.97
C GLN A 104 -23.19 -7.57 16.89
N LEU A 105 -24.39 -7.72 16.32
CA LEU A 105 -25.43 -6.71 16.38
C LEU A 105 -26.71 -7.38 16.87
N ASP A 106 -27.26 -6.89 17.99
CA ASP A 106 -28.45 -7.45 18.64
C ASP A 106 -28.34 -8.98 18.89
N GLY A 107 -27.15 -9.44 19.30
CA GLY A 107 -26.87 -10.85 19.59
C GLY A 107 -26.69 -11.73 18.34
N LYS A 108 -26.65 -11.15 17.14
CA LYS A 108 -26.45 -11.89 15.90
C LYS A 108 -25.08 -11.56 15.31
N PRO A 109 -24.32 -12.57 14.82
CA PRO A 109 -23.03 -12.32 14.17
C PRO A 109 -23.24 -11.62 12.83
N ILE A 110 -22.40 -10.60 12.56
CA ILE A 110 -22.34 -9.88 11.30
C ILE A 110 -20.91 -9.92 10.74
N ASN A 111 -20.78 -9.99 9.42
CA ASN A 111 -19.48 -9.96 8.76
C ASN A 111 -18.94 -8.54 8.58
N ASP A 112 -17.66 -8.42 8.21
CA ASP A 112 -16.97 -7.14 8.06
C ASP A 112 -17.63 -6.23 7.01
N ASN A 113 -18.14 -6.76 5.90
CA ASN A 113 -18.84 -5.98 4.90
C ASN A 113 -20.11 -5.33 5.47
N THR A 114 -20.86 -6.08 6.29
CA THR A 114 -22.04 -5.55 6.98
C THR A 114 -21.66 -4.48 8.01
N VAL A 115 -20.55 -4.67 8.73
CA VAL A 115 -20.01 -3.65 9.65
C VAL A 115 -19.71 -2.35 8.88
N GLU A 116 -18.98 -2.43 7.78
CA GLU A 116 -18.64 -1.25 6.95
C GLU A 116 -19.88 -0.58 6.36
N GLU A 117 -20.82 -1.37 5.86
CA GLU A 117 -22.09 -0.85 5.32
C GLU A 117 -22.88 -0.07 6.39
N ILE A 118 -23.04 -0.63 7.60
CA ILE A 118 -23.74 0.03 8.70
C ILE A 118 -23.02 1.32 9.11
N LEU A 119 -21.68 1.27 9.29
CA LEU A 119 -20.91 2.46 9.67
C LEU A 119 -20.99 3.57 8.61
N ARG A 120 -21.09 3.21 7.33
CA ARG A 120 -21.17 4.16 6.22
C ARG A 120 -22.58 4.76 6.06
N THR A 121 -23.63 3.97 6.23
CA THR A 121 -24.99 4.35 5.83
C THR A 121 -25.93 4.69 6.98
N SER A 122 -25.75 4.08 8.16
CA SER A 122 -26.63 4.31 9.30
C SER A 122 -26.57 5.75 9.80
N ARG A 123 -27.71 6.23 10.31
CA ARG A 123 -27.83 7.52 11.03
C ARG A 123 -28.19 7.34 12.50
N ASN A 124 -28.27 6.11 12.96
CA ASN A 124 -28.60 5.80 14.35
C ASN A 124 -27.31 5.71 15.18
N ASN A 125 -27.05 6.71 16.00
CA ASN A 125 -25.84 6.84 16.81
C ASN A 125 -25.59 5.61 17.71
N LYS A 126 -26.65 5.00 18.29
CA LYS A 126 -26.52 3.80 19.14
C LYS A 126 -26.10 2.59 18.33
N VAL A 127 -26.64 2.42 17.14
CA VAL A 127 -26.27 1.31 16.24
C VAL A 127 -24.83 1.47 15.76
N LEU A 128 -24.43 2.70 15.38
CA LEU A 128 -23.07 3.00 14.97
C LEU A 128 -22.08 2.66 16.09
N GLN A 129 -22.35 3.12 17.31
CA GLN A 129 -21.52 2.81 18.48
C GLN A 129 -21.45 1.30 18.75
N GLN A 130 -22.59 0.62 18.81
CA GLN A 130 -22.67 -0.81 19.08
C GLN A 130 -21.87 -1.63 18.06
N VAL A 131 -22.00 -1.33 16.78
CA VAL A 131 -21.32 -2.06 15.70
C VAL A 131 -19.81 -1.78 15.75
N TRP A 132 -19.41 -0.53 15.96
CA TRP A 132 -18.00 -0.16 16.05
C TRP A 132 -17.33 -0.81 17.28
N GLU A 133 -17.95 -0.73 18.46
CA GLU A 133 -17.43 -1.36 19.68
C GLU A 133 -17.37 -2.88 19.55
N SER A 134 -18.42 -3.50 19.00
CA SER A 134 -18.45 -4.94 18.78
C SER A 134 -17.35 -5.40 17.82
N HIS A 135 -17.08 -4.64 16.74
CA HIS A 135 -15.94 -4.95 15.89
C HIS A 135 -14.61 -4.86 16.65
N LYS A 136 -14.46 -3.90 17.57
CA LYS A 136 -13.23 -3.71 18.34
C LYS A 136 -12.96 -4.82 19.37
N GLU A 137 -13.93 -5.64 19.73
CA GLU A 137 -13.73 -6.74 20.67
C GLU A 137 -12.72 -7.80 20.18
N ILE A 138 -12.46 -7.92 18.87
CA ILE A 138 -11.38 -8.76 18.36
C ILE A 138 -10.03 -8.42 18.98
N GLY A 139 -9.78 -7.13 19.28
CA GLY A 139 -8.53 -6.68 19.88
C GLY A 139 -8.24 -7.41 21.20
N LYS A 140 -9.23 -7.55 22.06
CA LYS A 140 -9.07 -8.28 23.36
C LYS A 140 -8.77 -9.76 23.16
N LEU A 141 -9.24 -10.36 22.06
CA LEU A 141 -9.01 -11.78 21.77
C LEU A 141 -7.62 -12.08 21.21
N VAL A 142 -6.96 -11.07 20.65
CA VAL A 142 -5.68 -11.23 19.94
C VAL A 142 -4.51 -10.51 20.58
N GLU A 143 -4.75 -9.61 21.53
CA GLU A 143 -3.72 -8.74 22.14
C GLU A 143 -2.55 -9.54 22.74
N GLU A 144 -2.83 -10.54 23.57
CA GLU A 144 -1.78 -11.35 24.22
C GLU A 144 -0.91 -12.08 23.18
N ASP A 145 -1.54 -12.70 22.18
CA ASP A 145 -0.81 -13.37 21.10
C ASP A 145 -0.01 -12.40 20.23
N LEU A 146 -0.55 -11.19 19.97
CA LEU A 146 0.14 -10.14 19.25
C LEU A 146 1.39 -9.69 20.02
N LEU A 147 1.26 -9.40 21.31
CA LEU A 147 2.39 -8.94 22.14
C LEU A 147 3.48 -10.01 22.26
N GLU A 148 3.10 -11.27 22.40
CA GLU A 148 4.06 -12.35 22.37
C GLU A 148 4.76 -12.47 21.00
N LEU A 149 4.02 -12.29 19.91
CA LEU A 149 4.59 -12.26 18.56
C LEU A 149 5.57 -11.09 18.40
N VAL A 150 5.26 -9.91 18.95
CA VAL A 150 6.15 -8.75 18.98
C VAL A 150 7.45 -9.08 19.72
N ARG A 151 7.36 -9.73 20.90
CA ARG A 151 8.54 -10.16 21.66
C ARG A 151 9.39 -11.17 20.90
N LEU A 152 8.78 -12.17 20.26
CA LEU A 152 9.48 -13.14 19.43
C LEU A 152 10.19 -12.47 18.24
N ARG A 153 9.52 -11.54 17.56
CA ARG A 153 10.11 -10.76 16.47
C ARG A 153 11.28 -9.88 16.95
N ASN A 154 11.17 -9.26 18.12
CA ASN A 154 12.28 -8.51 18.71
C ASN A 154 13.47 -9.42 19.08
N ARG A 155 13.21 -10.62 19.61
CA ARG A 155 14.26 -11.63 19.85
C ARG A 155 14.94 -12.05 18.54
N LEU A 156 14.17 -12.23 17.45
CA LEU A 156 14.72 -12.48 16.12
C LEU A 156 15.66 -11.34 15.71
N ALA A 157 15.19 -10.10 15.76
CA ALA A 157 15.96 -8.93 15.36
C ALA A 157 17.25 -8.77 16.16
N THR A 158 17.18 -8.89 17.49
CA THR A 158 18.35 -8.78 18.36
C THR A 158 19.36 -9.92 18.17
N SER A 159 18.90 -11.13 17.85
CA SER A 159 19.78 -12.26 17.52
C SER A 159 20.56 -12.03 16.21
N LEU A 160 20.06 -11.17 15.32
CA LEU A 160 20.71 -10.78 14.07
C LEU A 160 21.48 -9.44 14.18
N GLY A 161 21.57 -8.86 15.38
CA GLY A 161 22.34 -7.64 15.64
C GLY A 161 21.58 -6.33 15.43
N PHE A 162 20.25 -6.36 15.28
CA PHE A 162 19.42 -5.16 15.17
C PHE A 162 18.85 -4.75 16.53
N GLU A 163 18.54 -3.47 16.69
CA GLU A 163 17.97 -2.92 17.91
C GLU A 163 16.61 -3.54 18.25
N ASN A 164 15.73 -3.63 17.28
CA ASN A 164 14.39 -4.20 17.38
C ASN A 164 13.89 -4.63 15.98
N TYR A 165 12.72 -5.26 15.94
CA TYR A 165 12.16 -5.78 14.70
C TYR A 165 11.77 -4.67 13.70
N HIS A 166 11.28 -3.51 14.16
CA HIS A 166 10.95 -2.39 13.28
C HIS A 166 12.20 -1.91 12.53
N THR A 167 13.32 -1.68 13.25
CA THR A 167 14.60 -1.30 12.65
C THR A 167 15.09 -2.37 11.67
N MET A 168 15.06 -3.66 12.08
CA MET A 168 15.45 -4.77 11.20
C MET A 168 14.62 -4.80 9.93
N SER A 169 13.30 -4.74 10.03
CA SER A 169 12.39 -4.84 8.89
C SER A 169 12.65 -3.73 7.87
N LEU A 170 12.79 -2.49 8.31
CA LEU A 170 13.09 -1.37 7.43
C LEU A 170 14.49 -1.51 6.79
N MET A 171 15.52 -1.77 7.61
CA MET A 171 16.90 -1.85 7.11
C MET A 171 17.11 -3.01 6.12
N LEU A 172 16.48 -4.18 6.36
CA LEU A 172 16.55 -5.30 5.42
C LEU A 172 15.78 -5.04 4.13
N SER A 173 14.82 -4.12 4.17
CA SER A 173 14.13 -3.56 3.00
C SER A 173 14.86 -2.36 2.40
N GLU A 174 16.09 -2.08 2.82
CA GLU A 174 16.90 -0.93 2.36
C GLU A 174 16.29 0.44 2.70
N GLN A 175 15.54 0.55 3.79
CA GLN A 175 15.00 1.82 4.30
C GLN A 175 15.68 2.19 5.62
N ASP A 176 16.18 3.43 5.71
CA ASP A 176 16.62 3.99 7.00
C ASP A 176 15.38 4.47 7.79
N PRO A 177 15.13 3.94 9.01
CA PRO A 177 14.00 4.39 9.84
C PRO A 177 13.99 5.91 10.11
N LYS A 178 15.15 6.56 10.14
CA LYS A 178 15.25 8.01 10.34
C LYS A 178 14.79 8.76 9.10
N GLU A 179 15.20 8.30 7.92
CA GLU A 179 14.81 8.90 6.64
C GLU A 179 13.29 8.76 6.42
N VAL A 180 12.74 7.56 6.62
CA VAL A 180 11.29 7.34 6.53
C VAL A 180 10.53 8.24 7.51
N THR A 181 11.02 8.36 8.75
CA THR A 181 10.43 9.25 9.76
C THR A 181 10.48 10.72 9.28
N ALA A 182 11.61 11.17 8.72
CA ALA A 182 11.77 12.56 8.24
C ALA A 182 10.81 12.88 7.07
N ILE A 183 10.61 11.94 6.14
CA ILE A 183 9.64 12.10 5.04
C ILE A 183 8.20 12.22 5.59
N LEU A 184 7.84 11.38 6.57
CA LEU A 184 6.52 11.44 7.20
C LEU A 184 6.33 12.71 8.06
N ASP A 185 7.38 13.23 8.70
CA ASP A 185 7.36 14.51 9.41
C ASP A 185 7.18 15.69 8.42
N GLN A 186 7.85 15.64 7.28
CA GLN A 186 7.66 16.62 6.19
C GLN A 186 6.20 16.59 5.69
N LEU A 187 5.66 15.40 5.46
CA LEU A 187 4.26 15.22 5.04
C LEU A 187 3.29 15.83 6.06
N ASP A 188 3.50 15.56 7.35
CA ASP A 188 2.67 16.11 8.43
C ASP A 188 2.72 17.65 8.44
N SER A 189 3.93 18.20 8.38
CA SER A 189 4.15 19.65 8.34
C SER A 189 3.45 20.35 7.16
N LEU A 190 3.50 19.72 5.96
CA LEU A 190 2.95 20.31 4.74
C LEU A 190 1.42 20.15 4.63
N THR A 191 0.82 19.14 5.27
CA THR A 191 -0.59 18.80 5.08
C THR A 191 -1.46 18.92 6.33
N GLY A 192 -0.87 19.17 7.50
CA GLY A 192 -1.58 19.19 8.79
C GLY A 192 -2.68 20.23 8.85
N GLU A 193 -2.42 21.47 8.46
CA GLU A 193 -3.42 22.56 8.48
C GLU A 193 -4.54 22.30 7.45
N SER A 194 -4.20 21.80 6.24
CA SER A 194 -5.19 21.41 5.24
C SER A 194 -6.12 20.30 5.73
N PHE A 195 -5.57 19.32 6.46
CA PHE A 195 -6.38 18.27 7.07
C PHE A 195 -7.26 18.80 8.19
N LYS A 196 -6.74 19.66 9.07
CA LYS A 196 -7.49 20.27 10.16
C LYS A 196 -8.69 21.10 9.65
N GLU A 197 -8.49 21.85 8.56
CA GLU A 197 -9.58 22.58 7.90
C GLU A 197 -10.67 21.61 7.40
N LEU A 198 -10.28 20.57 6.66
CA LEU A 198 -11.20 19.55 6.16
C LEU A 198 -11.90 18.81 7.31
N LYS A 199 -11.18 18.49 8.38
CA LYS A 199 -11.74 17.83 9.57
C LYS A 199 -12.83 18.70 10.20
N GLY A 200 -12.59 20.00 10.35
CA GLY A 200 -13.61 20.94 10.86
C GLY A 200 -14.86 21.05 9.95
N MET A 201 -14.70 20.93 8.63
CA MET A 201 -15.83 20.84 7.71
C MET A 201 -16.60 19.53 7.87
N MET A 202 -15.90 18.40 7.97
CA MET A 202 -16.51 17.09 8.22
C MET A 202 -17.27 17.05 9.54
N ASP A 203 -16.71 17.62 10.60
CA ASP A 203 -17.33 17.62 11.92
C ASP A 203 -18.67 18.35 11.91
N LYS A 204 -18.74 19.51 11.28
CA LYS A 204 -20.00 20.26 11.10
C LYS A 204 -21.05 19.47 10.32
N GLU A 205 -20.64 18.85 9.21
CA GLU A 205 -21.56 18.06 8.38
C GLU A 205 -22.05 16.80 9.11
N PHE A 206 -21.17 16.12 9.86
CA PHE A 206 -21.53 14.92 10.60
C PHE A 206 -22.35 15.24 11.86
N ALA A 207 -22.05 16.31 12.58
CA ALA A 207 -22.90 16.77 13.67
C ALA A 207 -24.33 17.00 13.20
N LYS A 208 -24.49 17.70 12.05
CA LYS A 208 -25.79 17.89 11.41
C LYS A 208 -26.42 16.57 10.94
N ARG A 209 -25.64 15.67 10.29
CA ARG A 209 -26.11 14.38 9.78
C ARG A 209 -26.67 13.49 10.89
N TYR A 210 -26.02 13.50 12.06
CA TYR A 210 -26.35 12.63 13.19
C TYR A 210 -27.22 13.31 14.25
N GLY A 211 -27.51 14.61 14.10
CA GLY A 211 -28.34 15.39 15.02
C GLY A 211 -27.74 15.54 16.42
N ILE A 212 -26.41 15.73 16.49
CA ILE A 212 -25.64 15.90 17.74
C ILE A 212 -24.75 17.13 17.67
N ASP A 213 -24.17 17.54 18.81
CA ASP A 213 -23.14 18.61 18.84
C ASP A 213 -21.80 18.08 18.28
N GLU A 214 -20.98 18.96 17.67
CA GLU A 214 -19.63 18.57 17.18
C GLU A 214 -18.77 17.93 18.29
N LYS A 215 -18.97 18.32 19.55
CA LYS A 215 -18.25 17.76 20.70
C LYS A 215 -18.64 16.31 21.04
N GLU A 216 -19.79 15.87 20.58
CA GLU A 216 -20.32 14.51 20.78
C GLU A 216 -19.90 13.55 19.68
N LEU A 217 -19.22 14.05 18.63
CA LEU A 217 -18.67 13.18 17.58
C LEU A 217 -17.62 12.24 18.16
N MET A 218 -17.77 10.96 17.79
CA MET A 218 -16.92 9.83 18.20
C MET A 218 -16.42 9.08 16.98
N PRO A 219 -15.44 8.20 17.10
CA PRO A 219 -14.83 7.49 15.97
C PRO A 219 -15.84 6.82 15.04
N TRP A 220 -16.92 6.26 15.56
CA TRP A 220 -17.96 5.58 14.77
C TRP A 220 -18.80 6.51 13.88
N HIS A 221 -18.69 7.82 14.04
CA HIS A 221 -19.38 8.80 13.19
C HIS A 221 -18.62 9.11 11.89
N TYR A 222 -17.37 8.63 11.73
CA TYR A 222 -16.54 8.90 10.55
C TYR A 222 -16.60 7.81 9.49
N GLN A 223 -17.69 7.04 9.47
CA GLN A 223 -18.11 6.13 8.40
C GLN A 223 -17.14 4.98 8.08
N GLY A 224 -16.38 4.51 9.06
CA GLY A 224 -15.47 3.38 8.92
C GLY A 224 -14.90 2.93 10.26
N ARG A 225 -14.28 1.76 10.26
CA ARG A 225 -13.73 1.14 11.48
C ARG A 225 -12.53 1.91 12.05
N TYR A 226 -11.78 2.61 11.20
CA TYR A 226 -10.48 3.20 11.54
C TYR A 226 -10.30 4.65 11.07
N PHE A 227 -11.27 5.22 10.37
CA PHE A 227 -11.12 6.50 9.68
C PHE A 227 -9.85 6.54 8.79
N GLN A 228 -9.63 5.44 8.06
CA GLN A 228 -8.55 5.29 7.10
C GLN A 228 -8.96 5.64 5.67
N GLU A 229 -10.25 5.64 5.40
CA GLU A 229 -10.87 5.96 4.13
C GLU A 229 -11.67 7.25 4.23
N ALA A 230 -11.82 7.94 3.11
CA ALA A 230 -12.61 9.16 3.07
C ALA A 230 -14.10 8.84 3.26
N PRO A 231 -14.75 9.51 4.22
CA PRO A 231 -16.20 9.41 4.31
C PRO A 231 -16.88 10.09 3.12
N LEU A 232 -18.17 9.78 2.90
CA LEU A 232 -18.99 10.35 1.83
C LEU A 232 -19.38 11.79 2.16
N LEU A 233 -18.50 12.72 1.86
CA LEU A 233 -18.73 14.16 2.08
C LEU A 233 -19.13 14.87 0.78
N TYR A 234 -18.56 14.47 -0.35
CA TYR A 234 -18.83 15.03 -1.66
C TYR A 234 -19.56 13.98 -2.51
N PRO A 235 -20.89 14.10 -2.68
CA PRO A 235 -21.65 13.12 -3.44
C PRO A 235 -21.25 13.17 -4.92
N ILE A 236 -20.66 12.06 -5.39
CA ILE A 236 -20.32 11.83 -6.77
C ILE A 236 -20.64 10.37 -7.09
N ASP A 237 -21.42 10.15 -8.14
CA ASP A 237 -21.70 8.82 -8.67
C ASP A 237 -20.89 8.62 -9.95
N LEU A 238 -19.78 7.89 -9.84
CA LEU A 238 -18.93 7.52 -10.97
C LEU A 238 -19.32 6.15 -11.56
N ASP A 239 -20.01 5.29 -10.82
CA ASP A 239 -20.40 3.95 -11.26
C ASP A 239 -21.26 4.00 -12.52
N LYS A 240 -22.13 5.02 -12.64
CA LYS A 240 -22.98 5.22 -13.83
C LYS A 240 -22.19 5.29 -15.14
N TYR A 241 -20.93 5.73 -15.10
CA TYR A 241 -20.07 5.84 -16.29
C TYR A 241 -19.43 4.50 -16.68
N TYR A 242 -19.40 3.53 -15.77
CA TYR A 242 -18.80 2.21 -15.99
C TYR A 242 -19.84 1.11 -16.21
N LYS A 243 -21.10 1.39 -15.93
CA LYS A 243 -22.19 0.44 -16.20
C LYS A 243 -22.27 0.10 -17.68
N GLY A 244 -22.22 -1.18 -18.02
CA GLY A 244 -22.18 -1.69 -19.40
C GLY A 244 -20.83 -1.45 -20.09
N ALA A 245 -19.77 -1.12 -19.37
CA ALA A 245 -18.44 -0.92 -19.92
C ALA A 245 -17.62 -2.21 -19.95
N ASP A 246 -16.87 -2.41 -21.01
CA ASP A 246 -15.81 -3.42 -21.07
C ASP A 246 -14.54 -2.88 -20.40
N LEU A 247 -14.36 -3.19 -19.10
CA LEU A 247 -13.23 -2.68 -18.32
C LEU A 247 -11.90 -3.26 -18.79
N GLU A 248 -11.89 -4.48 -19.34
CA GLU A 248 -10.69 -5.10 -19.91
C GLU A 248 -10.22 -4.32 -21.13
N GLN A 249 -11.16 -4.03 -22.07
CA GLN A 249 -10.84 -3.26 -23.26
C GLN A 249 -10.43 -1.83 -22.93
N LEU A 250 -11.10 -1.16 -21.97
CA LEU A 250 -10.74 0.18 -21.53
C LEU A 250 -9.31 0.22 -20.96
N THR A 251 -8.95 -0.76 -20.13
CA THR A 251 -7.60 -0.88 -19.56
C THR A 251 -6.57 -1.05 -20.68
N LYS A 252 -6.83 -1.95 -21.63
CA LYS A 252 -5.97 -2.17 -22.78
C LYS A 252 -5.77 -0.91 -23.63
N ASP A 253 -6.84 -0.22 -23.93
CA ASP A 253 -6.80 0.99 -24.75
C ASP A 253 -6.05 2.12 -24.07
N TYR A 254 -6.25 2.28 -22.75
CA TYR A 254 -5.52 3.28 -21.98
C TYR A 254 -4.00 3.03 -22.00
N TYR A 255 -3.54 1.82 -21.62
CA TYR A 255 -2.10 1.52 -21.60
C TYR A 255 -1.49 1.58 -23.00
N ALA A 256 -2.18 1.10 -24.03
CA ALA A 256 -1.75 1.23 -25.42
C ALA A 256 -1.63 2.70 -25.86
N SER A 257 -2.53 3.58 -25.39
CA SER A 257 -2.51 5.00 -25.72
C SER A 257 -1.25 5.72 -25.23
N ILE A 258 -0.71 5.28 -24.11
CA ILE A 258 0.57 5.79 -23.57
C ILE A 258 1.79 4.97 -24.01
N GLY A 259 1.61 3.99 -24.91
CA GLY A 259 2.71 3.21 -25.50
C GLY A 259 3.16 1.99 -24.71
N LEU A 260 2.33 1.50 -23.77
CA LEU A 260 2.59 0.31 -22.96
C LEU A 260 1.66 -0.83 -23.38
N ASP A 261 2.21 -1.93 -23.90
CA ASP A 261 1.42 -3.09 -24.35
C ASP A 261 1.22 -4.10 -23.21
N ILE A 262 -0.04 -4.31 -22.83
CA ILE A 262 -0.46 -5.27 -21.80
C ILE A 262 -1.15 -6.51 -22.36
N THR A 263 -1.17 -6.70 -23.69
CA THR A 263 -1.93 -7.78 -24.34
C THR A 263 -1.55 -9.16 -23.83
N LYS A 264 -0.26 -9.42 -23.64
CA LYS A 264 0.23 -10.71 -23.10
C LYS A 264 -0.23 -10.93 -21.66
N VAL A 265 -0.22 -9.89 -20.84
CA VAL A 265 -0.68 -9.97 -19.44
C VAL A 265 -2.16 -10.28 -19.38
N LEU A 266 -3.00 -9.57 -20.16
CA LEU A 266 -4.44 -9.83 -20.23
C LEU A 266 -4.73 -11.30 -20.58
N ASN A 267 -4.04 -11.84 -21.59
CA ASN A 267 -4.22 -13.24 -22.01
C ASN A 267 -3.85 -14.28 -20.95
N ASN A 268 -2.92 -13.95 -20.04
CA ASN A 268 -2.44 -14.84 -18.99
C ASN A 268 -3.17 -14.66 -17.64
N SER A 269 -4.04 -13.64 -17.55
CA SER A 269 -4.68 -13.19 -16.32
C SER A 269 -6.00 -13.92 -16.04
N SER A 270 -6.44 -13.85 -14.79
CA SER A 270 -7.75 -14.33 -14.33
C SER A 270 -8.57 -13.14 -13.83
N LEU A 271 -9.44 -12.58 -14.67
CA LEU A 271 -10.04 -11.27 -14.43
C LEU A 271 -11.47 -11.32 -13.88
N TYR A 272 -12.19 -12.42 -14.09
CA TYR A 272 -13.61 -12.51 -13.73
C TYR A 272 -13.84 -13.44 -12.53
N PRO A 273 -14.94 -13.24 -11.77
CA PRO A 273 -15.27 -14.09 -10.62
C PRO A 273 -15.40 -15.57 -11.00
N GLN A 274 -14.84 -16.46 -10.15
CA GLN A 274 -14.96 -17.91 -10.25
C GLN A 274 -15.12 -18.50 -8.85
N GLU A 275 -15.73 -19.69 -8.77
CA GLU A 275 -15.82 -20.43 -7.52
C GLU A 275 -14.44 -20.79 -6.96
N GLY A 276 -14.23 -20.56 -5.67
CA GLY A 276 -12.97 -20.85 -4.98
C GLY A 276 -11.87 -19.82 -5.17
N LYS A 277 -11.99 -18.91 -6.13
CA LYS A 277 -10.98 -17.89 -6.44
C LYS A 277 -10.82 -16.87 -5.32
N ASN A 278 -9.58 -16.43 -5.08
CA ASN A 278 -9.27 -15.35 -4.15
C ASN A 278 -10.05 -14.08 -4.51
N GLN A 279 -10.61 -13.42 -3.50
CA GLN A 279 -11.43 -12.21 -3.69
C GLN A 279 -10.60 -10.92 -3.81
N HIS A 280 -9.34 -10.92 -3.35
CA HIS A 280 -8.43 -9.77 -3.46
C HIS A 280 -7.73 -9.78 -4.81
N ALA A 281 -7.72 -8.64 -5.49
CA ALA A 281 -6.93 -8.42 -6.68
C ALA A 281 -5.43 -8.38 -6.34
N PHE A 282 -4.61 -8.87 -7.25
CA PHE A 282 -3.16 -8.73 -7.19
C PHE A 282 -2.50 -8.97 -8.54
N CYS A 283 -1.31 -8.43 -8.72
CA CYS A 283 -0.41 -8.73 -9.82
C CYS A 283 0.76 -9.59 -9.35
N THR A 284 1.24 -10.51 -10.17
CA THR A 284 2.39 -11.36 -9.87
C THR A 284 3.25 -11.61 -11.10
N ASP A 285 4.56 -11.63 -10.90
CA ASP A 285 5.54 -12.07 -11.90
C ASP A 285 5.94 -13.52 -11.59
N ILE A 286 5.64 -14.42 -12.52
CA ILE A 286 5.85 -15.87 -12.33
C ILE A 286 7.33 -16.27 -12.48
N ASP A 287 8.03 -15.66 -13.45
CA ASP A 287 9.35 -16.14 -13.87
C ASP A 287 10.42 -15.04 -13.96
N THR A 288 10.06 -13.79 -13.68
CA THR A 288 10.91 -12.59 -13.88
C THR A 288 11.48 -12.44 -15.29
N LYS A 289 10.73 -12.97 -16.28
CA LYS A 289 11.09 -12.96 -17.70
C LYS A 289 9.92 -12.61 -18.61
N GLY A 290 8.82 -12.12 -18.03
CA GLY A 290 7.66 -11.62 -18.74
C GLY A 290 6.42 -12.52 -18.72
N ASP A 291 6.35 -13.55 -17.84
CA ASP A 291 5.09 -14.18 -17.47
C ASP A 291 4.48 -13.46 -16.27
N VAL A 292 3.91 -12.31 -16.55
CA VAL A 292 3.21 -11.48 -15.57
C VAL A 292 1.70 -11.74 -15.69
N ARG A 293 1.03 -11.86 -14.54
CA ARG A 293 -0.39 -12.19 -14.46
C ARG A 293 -1.10 -11.32 -13.43
N VAL A 294 -2.36 -10.99 -13.72
CA VAL A 294 -3.25 -10.21 -12.86
C VAL A 294 -4.47 -11.05 -12.49
N LEU A 295 -4.80 -11.08 -11.20
CA LEU A 295 -6.03 -11.67 -10.68
C LEU A 295 -6.97 -10.55 -10.26
N CYS A 296 -8.19 -10.54 -10.80
CA CYS A 296 -9.28 -9.64 -10.45
C CYS A 296 -10.60 -10.40 -10.32
N ASN A 297 -11.65 -9.72 -9.87
CA ASN A 297 -13.03 -10.20 -9.88
C ASN A 297 -13.94 -9.08 -10.42
N ILE A 298 -13.75 -8.73 -11.69
CA ILE A 298 -14.32 -7.54 -12.33
C ILE A 298 -15.84 -7.52 -12.28
N THR A 299 -16.37 -6.36 -11.88
CA THR A 299 -17.75 -5.94 -12.08
C THR A 299 -17.78 -4.51 -12.62
N GLU A 300 -18.84 -4.14 -13.31
CA GLU A 300 -18.96 -2.88 -14.06
C GLU A 300 -19.18 -1.67 -13.14
N ASN A 301 -18.14 -1.23 -12.43
CA ASN A 301 -18.16 -0.05 -11.56
C ASN A 301 -16.81 0.66 -11.55
N GLU A 302 -16.76 1.86 -10.96
CA GLU A 302 -15.54 2.67 -10.88
C GLU A 302 -14.45 2.01 -10.04
N SER A 303 -14.81 1.38 -8.94
CA SER A 303 -13.85 0.71 -8.05
C SER A 303 -13.06 -0.39 -8.78
N TRP A 304 -13.72 -1.20 -9.62
CA TRP A 304 -13.02 -2.20 -10.43
C TRP A 304 -12.25 -1.61 -11.59
N MET A 305 -12.68 -0.47 -12.16
CA MET A 305 -11.86 0.23 -13.15
C MET A 305 -10.57 0.78 -12.53
N SER A 306 -10.68 1.39 -11.35
CA SER A 306 -9.53 1.83 -10.54
C SER A 306 -8.59 0.67 -10.23
N THR A 307 -9.13 -0.46 -9.74
CA THR A 307 -8.36 -1.68 -9.45
C THR A 307 -7.67 -2.23 -10.72
N MET A 308 -8.34 -2.26 -11.86
CA MET A 308 -7.74 -2.70 -13.12
C MET A 308 -6.55 -1.82 -13.51
N LEU A 309 -6.71 -0.50 -13.45
CA LEU A 309 -5.61 0.41 -13.73
C LEU A 309 -4.45 0.25 -12.75
N HIS A 310 -4.76 0.01 -11.47
CA HIS A 310 -3.78 -0.24 -10.42
C HIS A 310 -2.95 -1.51 -10.69
N GLU A 311 -3.63 -2.66 -10.84
CA GLU A 311 -2.95 -3.96 -11.00
C GLU A 311 -2.15 -4.04 -12.31
N PHE A 312 -2.67 -3.44 -13.38
CA PHE A 312 -1.92 -3.34 -14.63
C PHE A 312 -0.80 -2.30 -14.57
N GLY A 313 -0.84 -1.35 -13.63
CA GLY A 313 0.30 -0.51 -13.27
C GLY A 313 1.48 -1.31 -12.71
N HIS A 314 1.21 -2.25 -11.80
CA HIS A 314 2.21 -3.24 -11.36
C HIS A 314 2.72 -4.09 -12.53
N ALA A 315 1.80 -4.54 -13.39
CA ALA A 315 2.14 -5.43 -14.49
C ALA A 315 3.11 -4.78 -15.49
N VAL A 316 2.88 -3.53 -15.89
CA VAL A 316 3.81 -2.82 -16.81
C VAL A 316 5.17 -2.57 -16.18
N TYR A 317 5.22 -2.35 -14.87
CA TYR A 317 6.49 -2.24 -14.16
C TYR A 317 7.27 -3.57 -14.23
N MET A 318 6.63 -4.68 -13.90
CA MET A 318 7.25 -6.02 -13.91
C MET A 318 7.69 -6.44 -15.32
N LEU A 319 6.90 -6.11 -16.35
CA LEU A 319 7.28 -6.37 -17.75
C LEU A 319 8.45 -5.54 -18.24
N GLY A 320 8.63 -4.35 -17.69
CA GLY A 320 9.63 -3.38 -18.15
C GLY A 320 11.04 -3.59 -17.63
N HIS A 321 11.28 -4.57 -16.73
CA HIS A 321 12.62 -4.85 -16.23
C HIS A 321 13.56 -5.25 -17.36
N ASP A 322 14.79 -4.74 -17.35
CA ASP A 322 15.84 -5.16 -18.29
C ASP A 322 16.39 -6.54 -17.91
N ALA A 323 15.56 -7.57 -18.12
CA ALA A 323 15.89 -8.95 -17.76
C ALA A 323 17.11 -9.51 -18.49
N ALA A 324 17.55 -8.91 -19.60
CA ALA A 324 18.74 -9.31 -20.34
C ALA A 324 20.02 -8.90 -19.61
N ASN A 325 20.02 -7.74 -18.95
CA ASN A 325 21.21 -7.14 -18.35
C ASN A 325 21.21 -7.17 -16.81
N LEU A 326 20.07 -7.51 -16.17
CA LEU A 326 19.99 -7.61 -14.72
C LEU A 326 20.14 -9.05 -14.22
N PRO A 327 20.97 -9.30 -13.18
CA PRO A 327 20.94 -10.56 -12.43
C PRO A 327 19.55 -10.85 -11.88
N PHE A 328 19.22 -12.13 -11.68
CA PHE A 328 17.90 -12.57 -11.22
C PHE A 328 17.42 -11.83 -9.96
N ALA A 329 18.28 -11.66 -8.95
CA ALA A 329 17.92 -11.01 -7.70
C ALA A 329 17.60 -9.50 -7.86
N LEU A 330 18.00 -8.87 -8.95
CA LEU A 330 17.74 -7.45 -9.25
C LEU A 330 16.57 -7.21 -10.20
N ARG A 331 15.91 -8.28 -10.67
CA ARG A 331 14.74 -8.21 -11.55
C ARG A 331 13.46 -8.01 -10.75
N ASN A 332 13.39 -6.90 -10.03
CA ASN A 332 12.22 -6.48 -9.27
C ASN A 332 12.13 -4.95 -9.29
N SER A 333 11.05 -4.37 -8.77
CA SER A 333 10.95 -2.93 -8.56
C SER A 333 12.08 -2.43 -7.65
N ALA A 334 12.53 -1.19 -7.84
CA ALA A 334 13.61 -0.60 -7.03
C ALA A 334 13.32 -0.69 -5.51
N HIS A 335 12.06 -0.58 -5.14
CA HIS A 335 11.52 -0.89 -3.81
C HIS A 335 10.02 -1.21 -3.96
N ILE A 336 9.42 -1.85 -2.93
CA ILE A 336 7.99 -2.18 -2.97
C ILE A 336 7.11 -0.93 -3.15
N PHE A 337 7.43 0.19 -2.50
CA PHE A 337 6.64 1.40 -2.66
C PHE A 337 6.77 2.04 -4.05
N THR A 338 7.82 1.73 -4.83
CA THR A 338 7.97 2.30 -6.19
C THR A 338 7.03 1.66 -7.19
N THR A 339 6.71 0.38 -7.04
CA THR A 339 5.67 -0.26 -7.86
C THR A 339 4.27 0.18 -7.42
N GLU A 340 4.03 0.34 -6.11
CA GLU A 340 2.80 0.96 -5.60
C GLU A 340 2.59 2.37 -6.17
N ALA A 341 3.67 3.15 -6.31
CA ALA A 341 3.58 4.49 -6.87
C ALA A 341 3.06 4.51 -8.30
N ILE A 342 3.48 3.56 -9.15
CA ILE A 342 2.97 3.43 -10.51
C ILE A 342 1.49 3.02 -10.49
N ALA A 343 1.15 2.01 -9.73
CA ALA A 343 -0.22 1.54 -9.57
C ALA A 343 -1.16 2.67 -9.11
N MET A 344 -0.78 3.39 -8.05
CA MET A 344 -1.53 4.53 -7.51
C MET A 344 -1.60 5.73 -8.47
N MET A 345 -0.59 5.93 -9.31
CA MET A 345 -0.61 6.98 -10.32
C MET A 345 -1.62 6.66 -11.43
N MET A 346 -1.71 5.39 -11.85
CA MET A 346 -2.62 4.95 -12.92
C MET A 346 -4.07 4.85 -12.44
N GLU A 347 -4.33 4.34 -11.22
CA GLU A 347 -5.68 4.21 -10.67
C GLU A 347 -6.43 5.55 -10.62
N ARG A 348 -5.70 6.67 -10.37
CA ARG A 348 -6.28 8.02 -10.32
C ARG A 348 -7.00 8.43 -11.60
N CYS A 349 -6.68 7.81 -12.73
CA CYS A 349 -7.29 8.12 -14.02
C CYS A 349 -8.77 7.70 -14.06
N SER A 350 -9.18 6.64 -13.34
CA SER A 350 -10.57 6.17 -13.33
C SER A 350 -11.59 7.23 -12.87
N SER A 351 -11.16 8.12 -11.98
CA SER A 351 -11.99 9.22 -11.46
C SER A 351 -11.69 10.59 -12.10
N ASN A 352 -10.79 10.63 -13.09
CA ASN A 352 -10.44 11.88 -13.76
C ASN A 352 -11.49 12.24 -14.83
N PRO A 353 -12.14 13.42 -14.73
CA PRO A 353 -13.22 13.82 -15.64
C PRO A 353 -12.82 13.91 -17.10
N LEU A 354 -11.57 14.26 -17.43
CA LEU A 354 -11.09 14.30 -18.81
C LEU A 354 -10.79 12.91 -19.35
N TRP A 355 -10.28 12.00 -18.53
CA TRP A 355 -10.15 10.60 -18.88
C TRP A 355 -11.52 9.97 -19.19
N LEU A 356 -12.53 10.24 -18.34
CA LEU A 356 -13.92 9.82 -18.57
C LEU A 356 -14.50 10.40 -19.88
N LYS A 357 -14.18 11.65 -20.21
CA LYS A 357 -14.58 12.25 -21.47
C LYS A 357 -13.99 11.50 -22.65
N GLU A 358 -12.72 11.14 -22.59
CA GLU A 358 -12.01 10.48 -23.69
C GLU A 358 -12.40 9.00 -23.85
N PHE A 359 -12.50 8.26 -22.76
CA PHE A 359 -12.76 6.81 -22.80
C PHE A 359 -14.23 6.43 -22.62
N ARG A 360 -15.03 7.28 -21.98
CA ARG A 360 -16.45 7.03 -21.72
C ARG A 360 -17.38 7.97 -22.49
N GLY A 361 -16.83 8.93 -23.23
CA GLY A 361 -17.61 9.82 -24.08
C GLY A 361 -18.56 10.74 -23.33
N ILE A 362 -18.29 11.04 -22.05
CA ILE A 362 -19.11 12.02 -21.32
C ILE A 362 -18.98 13.40 -21.96
N SER A 363 -20.04 14.19 -21.87
CA SER A 363 -20.04 15.55 -22.42
C SER A 363 -19.09 16.48 -21.67
N GLU A 364 -18.65 17.56 -22.33
CA GLU A 364 -17.86 18.61 -21.66
C GLU A 364 -18.59 19.18 -20.45
N LYS A 365 -19.90 19.33 -20.53
CA LYS A 365 -20.73 19.82 -19.43
C LYS A 365 -20.69 18.86 -18.23
N GLU A 366 -20.89 17.56 -18.46
CA GLU A 366 -20.80 16.54 -17.39
C GLU A 366 -19.40 16.47 -16.78
N SER A 367 -18.34 16.54 -17.61
CA SER A 367 -16.96 16.58 -17.14
C SER A 367 -16.72 17.76 -16.19
N GLN A 368 -17.22 18.97 -16.53
CA GLN A 368 -17.12 20.15 -15.68
C GLN A 368 -17.97 20.05 -14.41
N GLU A 369 -19.15 19.43 -14.48
CA GLU A 369 -20.05 19.26 -13.33
C GLU A 369 -19.43 18.35 -12.25
N ILE A 370 -18.69 17.31 -12.65
CA ILE A 370 -18.09 16.36 -11.71
C ILE A 370 -16.66 16.73 -11.27
N GLU A 371 -15.97 17.61 -12.01
CA GLU A 371 -14.55 17.91 -11.78
C GLU A 371 -14.24 18.37 -10.37
N GLU A 372 -14.99 19.32 -9.86
CA GLU A 372 -14.73 19.91 -8.54
C GLU A 372 -14.99 18.90 -7.41
N ASN A 373 -16.07 18.11 -7.50
CA ASN A 373 -16.39 17.08 -6.50
C ASN A 373 -15.43 15.90 -6.56
N SER A 374 -15.02 15.45 -7.75
CA SER A 374 -14.01 14.43 -7.93
C SER A 374 -12.69 14.83 -7.29
N PHE A 375 -12.24 16.05 -7.55
CA PHE A 375 -11.03 16.58 -6.95
C PHE A 375 -11.13 16.68 -5.42
N LYS A 376 -12.24 17.21 -4.89
CA LYS A 376 -12.46 17.34 -3.43
C LYS A 376 -12.50 15.98 -2.75
N GLN A 377 -13.15 14.98 -3.36
CA GLN A 377 -13.22 13.64 -2.81
C GLN A 377 -11.84 12.95 -2.83
N SER A 378 -11.09 13.08 -3.92
CA SER A 378 -9.72 12.58 -4.02
C SER A 378 -8.80 13.23 -2.97
N ARG A 379 -8.85 14.55 -2.84
CA ARG A 379 -8.11 15.29 -1.81
C ARG A 379 -8.44 14.80 -0.39
N LEU A 380 -9.73 14.63 -0.11
CA LEU A 380 -10.20 14.12 1.19
C LEU A 380 -9.64 12.74 1.46
N ALA A 381 -9.72 11.82 0.48
CA ALA A 381 -9.22 10.46 0.60
C ALA A 381 -7.72 10.43 0.93
N LYS A 382 -6.93 11.19 0.19
CA LYS A 382 -5.47 11.23 0.37
C LYS A 382 -5.07 11.85 1.71
N LEU A 383 -5.71 12.93 2.13
CA LEU A 383 -5.42 13.55 3.43
C LEU A 383 -5.84 12.67 4.61
N VAL A 384 -7.02 12.03 4.57
CA VAL A 384 -7.46 11.08 5.60
C VAL A 384 -6.48 9.91 5.71
N PHE A 385 -6.11 9.30 4.58
CA PHE A 385 -5.18 8.18 4.56
C PHE A 385 -3.79 8.58 5.11
N SER A 386 -3.30 9.76 4.75
CA SER A 386 -2.02 10.25 5.25
C SER A 386 -1.97 10.34 6.78
N ARG A 387 -3.07 10.73 7.43
CA ARG A 387 -3.17 10.78 8.90
C ARG A 387 -3.17 9.39 9.52
N TRP A 388 -3.91 8.47 8.91
CA TRP A 388 -3.92 7.08 9.35
C TRP A 388 -2.53 6.42 9.29
N VAL A 389 -1.77 6.65 8.21
CA VAL A 389 -0.41 6.13 8.12
C VAL A 389 0.51 6.69 9.20
N GLN A 390 0.38 7.97 9.57
CA GLN A 390 1.11 8.54 10.73
C GLN A 390 0.84 7.75 12.01
N VAL A 391 -0.43 7.40 12.26
CA VAL A 391 -0.81 6.61 13.45
C VAL A 391 -0.15 5.24 13.42
N VAL A 392 -0.34 4.48 12.33
CA VAL A 392 0.14 3.09 12.25
C VAL A 392 1.66 3.03 12.31
N TYR A 393 2.37 3.81 11.49
CA TYR A 393 3.84 3.79 11.45
C TYR A 393 4.46 4.13 12.80
N ARG A 394 3.99 5.20 13.45
CA ARG A 394 4.55 5.64 14.73
C ARG A 394 4.18 4.68 15.85
N PHE A 395 2.98 4.14 15.81
CA PHE A 395 2.56 3.12 16.78
C PHE A 395 3.45 1.87 16.69
N GLU A 396 3.66 1.33 15.49
CA GLU A 396 4.52 0.15 15.30
C GLU A 396 5.96 0.43 15.75
N LYS A 397 6.52 1.58 15.40
CA LYS A 397 7.86 2.00 15.82
C LYS A 397 8.01 1.97 17.34
N GLU A 398 7.09 2.60 18.07
CA GLU A 398 7.12 2.68 19.53
C GLU A 398 6.76 1.34 20.19
N MET A 399 5.83 0.56 19.62
CA MET A 399 5.47 -0.78 20.13
C MET A 399 6.67 -1.73 20.05
N TYR A 400 7.43 -1.74 18.97
CA TYR A 400 8.64 -2.56 18.85
C TYR A 400 9.81 -2.03 19.70
N ALA A 401 9.90 -0.72 19.92
CA ALA A 401 10.91 -0.13 20.81
C ALA A 401 10.65 -0.49 22.28
N ASN A 402 9.39 -0.47 22.72
CA ASN A 402 9.00 -0.85 24.08
C ASN A 402 7.60 -1.50 24.11
N PRO A 403 7.51 -2.82 23.94
CA PRO A 403 6.22 -3.53 23.94
C PRO A 403 5.53 -3.59 25.31
N GLU A 404 6.20 -3.22 26.39
CA GLU A 404 5.68 -3.26 27.76
C GLU A 404 5.10 -1.91 28.25
N GLN A 405 5.10 -0.88 27.40
CA GLN A 405 4.48 0.41 27.71
C GLN A 405 2.95 0.33 27.62
N ASP A 406 2.25 1.38 28.08
CA ASP A 406 0.80 1.51 27.90
C ASP A 406 0.46 1.76 26.41
N LEU A 407 0.26 0.66 25.69
CA LEU A 407 -0.03 0.69 24.25
C LEU A 407 -1.44 1.24 23.95
N ASN A 408 -2.39 1.11 24.87
CA ASN A 408 -3.72 1.70 24.71
C ASN A 408 -3.64 3.24 24.76
N ALA A 409 -2.90 3.77 25.73
CA ALA A 409 -2.66 5.21 25.82
C ALA A 409 -1.86 5.73 24.62
N LEU A 410 -0.80 5.02 24.21
CA LEU A 410 0.00 5.36 23.04
C LEU A 410 -0.89 5.42 21.77
N TRP A 411 -1.69 4.38 21.52
CA TRP A 411 -2.58 4.34 20.35
C TRP A 411 -3.48 5.56 20.29
N TRP A 412 -4.21 5.85 21.37
CA TRP A 412 -5.13 6.98 21.38
C TRP A 412 -4.44 8.33 21.34
N SER A 413 -3.26 8.48 21.93
CA SER A 413 -2.47 9.71 21.78
C SER A 413 -2.11 10.02 20.32
N LEU A 414 -1.80 8.98 19.54
CA LEU A 414 -1.51 9.11 18.11
C LEU A 414 -2.78 9.37 17.27
N VAL A 415 -3.87 8.68 17.57
CA VAL A 415 -5.17 8.90 16.92
C VAL A 415 -5.68 10.32 17.16
N GLU A 416 -5.62 10.81 18.40
CA GLU A 416 -6.01 12.18 18.75
C GLU A 416 -5.11 13.21 18.05
N ARG A 417 -3.81 12.97 18.02
CA ARG A 417 -2.84 13.89 17.40
C ARG A 417 -2.99 14.00 15.90
N TYR A 418 -3.06 12.86 15.19
CA TYR A 418 -2.97 12.84 13.71
C TYR A 418 -4.34 12.80 13.04
N GLN A 419 -5.29 12.03 13.55
CA GLN A 419 -6.63 11.93 12.99
C GLN A 419 -7.62 12.95 13.59
N LEU A 420 -7.25 13.64 14.66
CA LEU A 420 -8.10 14.57 15.40
C LEU A 420 -9.44 13.92 15.83
N LEU A 421 -9.38 12.62 16.17
CA LEU A 421 -10.51 11.87 16.70
C LEU A 421 -10.44 11.85 18.23
N LYS A 422 -11.58 11.99 18.85
CA LYS A 422 -11.70 11.93 20.31
C LYS A 422 -11.74 10.49 20.80
N LYS A 423 -10.95 10.17 21.82
CA LYS A 423 -11.05 8.87 22.53
C LYS A 423 -12.42 8.75 23.20
N PRO A 424 -13.16 7.64 23.02
CA PRO A 424 -14.38 7.41 23.77
C PRO A 424 -14.14 7.42 25.29
N GLU A 425 -15.04 8.05 26.04
CA GLU A 425 -14.90 8.19 27.48
C GLU A 425 -14.87 6.82 28.17
N GLY A 426 -13.93 6.64 29.12
CA GLY A 426 -13.75 5.38 29.85
C GLY A 426 -13.22 4.22 29.02
N ARG A 427 -12.89 4.40 27.74
CA ARG A 427 -12.38 3.32 26.91
C ARG A 427 -10.93 2.99 27.27
N ASP A 428 -10.74 1.76 27.72
CA ASP A 428 -9.43 1.12 27.89
C ASP A 428 -9.49 -0.26 27.22
N ALA A 429 -9.09 -0.32 25.96
CA ALA A 429 -9.17 -1.51 25.14
C ALA A 429 -8.08 -1.47 24.04
N PRO A 430 -7.55 -2.63 23.64
CA PRO A 430 -6.47 -2.74 22.67
C PRO A 430 -6.96 -2.50 21.22
N ASP A 431 -7.39 -1.27 20.95
CA ASP A 431 -7.92 -0.88 19.64
C ASP A 431 -6.88 -1.01 18.52
N TYR A 432 -5.60 -0.84 18.84
CA TYR A 432 -4.50 -1.08 17.92
C TYR A 432 -4.46 -2.53 17.41
N ALA A 433 -4.74 -3.48 18.30
CA ALA A 433 -4.72 -4.90 17.96
C ALA A 433 -5.87 -5.32 17.03
N THR A 434 -6.84 -4.45 16.79
CA THR A 434 -7.94 -4.76 15.86
C THR A 434 -7.53 -4.67 14.39
N LYS A 435 -6.43 -3.97 14.08
CA LYS A 435 -5.92 -3.83 12.70
C LYS A 435 -4.99 -4.99 12.37
N ILE A 436 -5.46 -5.89 11.53
CA ILE A 436 -4.73 -7.10 11.11
C ILE A 436 -3.30 -6.81 10.59
N HIS A 437 -3.08 -5.65 9.96
CA HIS A 437 -1.76 -5.28 9.42
C HIS A 437 -0.69 -5.19 10.51
N ILE A 438 -1.03 -4.63 11.69
CA ILE A 438 -0.09 -4.52 12.81
C ILE A 438 0.37 -5.92 13.29
N ALA A 439 -0.53 -6.91 13.23
CA ALA A 439 -0.23 -8.27 13.64
C ALA A 439 0.49 -9.11 12.58
N LEU A 440 -0.02 -9.10 11.34
CA LEU A 440 0.34 -10.05 10.29
C LEU A 440 1.21 -9.45 9.18
N TYR A 441 1.15 -8.14 8.98
CA TYR A 441 1.94 -7.41 7.98
C TYR A 441 2.72 -6.26 8.62
N PRO A 442 3.55 -6.56 9.64
CA PRO A 442 4.18 -5.54 10.47
C PRO A 442 5.21 -4.72 9.69
N CYS A 443 5.34 -3.47 10.08
CA CYS A 443 6.35 -2.53 9.56
C CYS A 443 6.26 -2.33 8.05
N TYR A 444 5.07 -2.46 7.47
CA TYR A 444 4.83 -2.36 6.03
C TYR A 444 4.06 -1.11 5.63
N TYR A 445 3.16 -0.62 6.49
CA TYR A 445 2.08 0.29 6.14
C TYR A 445 2.54 1.64 5.59
N HIS A 446 3.70 2.12 6.00
CA HIS A 446 4.31 3.36 5.48
C HIS A 446 4.62 3.30 3.98
N ASN A 447 4.83 2.09 3.41
CA ASN A 447 5.13 1.95 1.99
C ASN A 447 3.98 2.41 1.09
N TYR A 448 2.73 2.27 1.50
CA TYR A 448 1.59 2.83 0.78
C TYR A 448 1.70 4.36 0.68
N GLN A 449 2.06 5.04 1.77
CA GLN A 449 2.20 6.49 1.77
C GLN A 449 3.43 6.96 0.99
N LEU A 450 4.55 6.25 1.09
CA LEU A 450 5.74 6.55 0.29
C LEU A 450 5.45 6.35 -1.21
N GLY A 451 4.66 5.33 -1.55
CA GLY A 451 4.16 5.12 -2.91
C GLY A 451 3.33 6.30 -3.41
N ASP A 452 2.39 6.78 -2.61
CA ASP A 452 1.53 7.91 -2.97
C ASP A 452 2.31 9.23 -3.11
N ILE A 453 3.32 9.44 -2.25
CA ILE A 453 4.25 10.57 -2.34
C ILE A 453 5.06 10.50 -3.65
N PHE A 454 5.62 9.33 -3.98
CA PHE A 454 6.40 9.17 -5.20
C PHE A 454 5.50 9.24 -6.46
N ALA A 455 4.28 8.71 -6.41
CA ALA A 455 3.30 8.88 -7.49
C ALA A 455 3.04 10.36 -7.79
N SER A 456 2.90 11.19 -6.77
CA SER A 456 2.70 12.64 -6.92
C SER A 456 3.95 13.33 -7.44
N GLN A 457 5.15 12.92 -7.00
CA GLN A 457 6.42 13.44 -7.52
C GLN A 457 6.62 13.09 -9.00
N MET A 458 6.34 11.85 -9.41
CA MET A 458 6.37 11.43 -10.82
C MET A 458 5.34 12.18 -11.65
N HIS A 459 4.10 12.30 -11.15
CA HIS A 459 3.05 13.05 -11.82
C HIS A 459 3.48 14.51 -12.07
N HIS A 460 4.02 15.18 -11.04
CA HIS A 460 4.54 16.52 -11.20
C HIS A 460 5.65 16.58 -12.27
N TYR A 461 6.63 15.65 -12.22
CA TYR A 461 7.69 15.59 -13.20
C TYR A 461 7.15 15.42 -14.64
N ILE A 462 6.21 14.50 -14.84
CA ILE A 462 5.57 14.24 -16.14
C ILE A 462 4.86 15.49 -16.65
N VAL A 463 4.03 16.12 -15.80
CA VAL A 463 3.26 17.31 -16.17
C VAL A 463 4.13 18.49 -16.52
N GLN A 464 5.26 18.67 -15.86
CA GLN A 464 6.18 19.79 -16.12
C GLN A 464 7.12 19.53 -17.30
N ASN A 465 7.62 18.31 -17.43
CA ASN A 465 8.75 18.03 -18.33
C ASN A 465 8.36 17.25 -19.61
N ILE A 466 7.32 16.43 -19.55
CA ILE A 466 6.92 15.54 -20.65
C ILE A 466 5.66 16.05 -21.35
N THR A 467 4.52 16.10 -20.65
CA THR A 467 3.27 16.60 -21.26
C THR A 467 3.27 18.11 -21.41
N ARG A 468 3.95 18.80 -20.50
CA ARG A 468 4.03 20.26 -20.44
C ARG A 468 2.68 20.95 -20.37
N SER A 469 1.68 20.25 -19.83
CA SER A 469 0.33 20.77 -19.66
C SER A 469 0.24 21.82 -18.56
N GLY A 470 1.14 21.75 -17.57
CA GLY A 470 1.14 22.61 -16.39
C GLY A 470 -0.08 22.41 -15.48
N ASN A 471 -0.93 21.43 -15.73
CA ASN A 471 -2.18 21.22 -14.99
C ASN A 471 -2.20 19.88 -14.22
N LEU A 472 -1.75 19.93 -12.97
CA LEU A 472 -1.69 18.75 -12.09
C LEU A 472 -3.04 18.09 -11.80
N ARG A 473 -4.16 18.81 -11.95
CA ARG A 473 -5.50 18.25 -11.66
C ARG A 473 -6.11 17.54 -12.85
N ARG A 474 -5.73 17.91 -14.05
CA ARG A 474 -6.43 17.52 -15.28
C ARG A 474 -5.63 16.54 -16.15
N ASP A 475 -4.32 16.44 -15.96
CA ASP A 475 -3.48 15.58 -16.78
C ASP A 475 -3.75 14.09 -16.44
N HIS A 476 -3.94 13.28 -17.48
CA HIS A 476 -4.25 11.85 -17.41
C HIS A 476 -3.42 11.02 -18.40
N TYR A 477 -2.41 11.64 -19.00
CA TYR A 477 -1.38 11.06 -19.89
C TYR A 477 -1.88 10.45 -21.21
N THR A 478 -3.18 10.29 -21.43
CA THR A 478 -3.78 9.60 -22.58
C THR A 478 -3.22 10.12 -23.90
N GLY A 479 -2.88 9.20 -24.80
CA GLY A 479 -2.33 9.50 -26.11
C GLY A 479 -0.86 9.94 -26.13
N ASN A 480 -0.22 10.13 -24.97
CA ASN A 480 1.15 10.60 -24.90
C ASN A 480 2.15 9.44 -24.71
N LYS A 481 2.68 8.91 -25.81
CA LYS A 481 3.65 7.80 -25.81
C LYS A 481 5.01 8.15 -25.18
N GLU A 482 5.36 9.43 -25.06
CA GLU A 482 6.61 9.85 -24.40
C GLU A 482 6.53 9.59 -22.89
N VAL A 483 5.32 9.60 -22.31
CA VAL A 483 5.13 9.21 -20.90
C VAL A 483 5.48 7.73 -20.72
N GLY A 484 4.91 6.84 -21.53
CA GLY A 484 5.21 5.39 -21.45
C GLY A 484 6.68 5.09 -21.72
N LYS A 485 7.31 5.80 -22.67
CA LYS A 485 8.75 5.68 -22.94
C LYS A 485 9.58 6.09 -21.72
N TRP A 486 9.27 7.23 -21.10
CA TRP A 486 9.98 7.68 -19.89
C TRP A 486 9.80 6.67 -18.74
N LEU A 487 8.59 6.16 -18.54
CA LEU A 487 8.31 5.12 -17.56
C LEU A 487 9.16 3.86 -17.84
N ALA A 488 9.18 3.38 -19.07
CA ALA A 488 9.94 2.19 -19.45
C ALA A 488 11.44 2.37 -19.21
N GLU A 489 12.02 3.50 -19.64
CA GLU A 489 13.47 3.73 -19.59
C GLU A 489 13.97 4.16 -18.20
N LYS A 490 13.22 4.99 -17.48
CA LYS A 490 13.67 5.62 -16.23
C LYS A 490 13.14 4.94 -14.97
N ILE A 491 11.99 4.27 -15.07
CA ILE A 491 11.33 3.67 -13.92
C ILE A 491 11.41 2.13 -13.96
N PHE A 492 11.06 1.50 -15.11
CA PHE A 492 10.94 0.04 -15.15
C PHE A 492 12.27 -0.66 -15.43
N ALA A 493 12.98 -0.26 -16.49
CA ALA A 493 14.21 -0.93 -16.92
C ALA A 493 15.31 -1.05 -15.84
N PRO A 494 15.51 -0.06 -14.96
CA PRO A 494 16.56 -0.17 -13.95
C PRO A 494 16.38 -1.33 -12.95
N GLY A 495 15.13 -1.78 -12.70
CA GLY A 495 14.89 -2.76 -11.64
C GLY A 495 15.48 -2.32 -10.30
N MET A 496 16.13 -3.26 -9.58
CA MET A 496 16.86 -2.98 -8.34
C MET A 496 18.34 -2.59 -8.57
N ARG A 497 18.73 -2.16 -9.77
CA ARG A 497 20.10 -1.74 -10.05
C ARG A 497 20.60 -0.66 -9.09
N TYR A 498 19.73 0.28 -8.73
CA TYR A 498 20.05 1.37 -7.81
C TYR A 498 19.32 1.14 -6.49
N LYS A 499 19.85 1.71 -5.39
CA LYS A 499 19.03 1.91 -4.19
C LYS A 499 17.89 2.86 -4.54
N TRP A 500 16.78 2.74 -3.84
CA TRP A 500 15.56 3.51 -4.16
C TRP A 500 15.79 5.03 -4.09
N GLU A 501 16.68 5.52 -3.21
CA GLU A 501 17.01 6.93 -3.09
C GLU A 501 17.70 7.44 -4.37
N ASP A 502 18.75 6.75 -4.82
CA ASP A 502 19.48 7.08 -6.06
C ASP A 502 18.58 6.91 -7.29
N PHE A 503 17.73 5.89 -7.29
CA PHE A 503 16.76 5.63 -8.35
C PHE A 503 15.80 6.81 -8.54
N ILE A 504 15.23 7.34 -7.46
CA ILE A 504 14.28 8.47 -7.50
C ILE A 504 14.96 9.73 -8.01
N VAL A 505 16.19 10.04 -7.53
CA VAL A 505 16.98 11.18 -8.02
C VAL A 505 17.28 11.05 -9.53
N ARG A 506 17.62 9.85 -10.00
CA ARG A 506 17.87 9.59 -11.44
C ARG A 506 16.62 9.70 -12.30
N ALA A 507 15.46 9.39 -11.75
CA ALA A 507 14.19 9.46 -12.44
C ALA A 507 13.61 10.88 -12.49
N THR A 508 13.64 11.61 -11.38
CA THR A 508 12.93 12.89 -11.22
C THR A 508 13.84 14.11 -10.98
N GLY A 509 15.14 13.89 -10.74
CA GLY A 509 16.12 14.94 -10.52
C GLY A 509 16.28 15.38 -9.07
N GLU A 510 15.49 14.85 -8.13
CA GLU A 510 15.57 15.20 -6.71
C GLU A 510 15.17 14.01 -5.81
N PRO A 511 15.59 14.01 -4.52
CA PRO A 511 15.19 12.99 -3.55
C PRO A 511 13.67 12.92 -3.37
N LEU A 512 13.18 11.81 -2.80
CA LEU A 512 11.77 11.66 -2.44
C LEU A 512 11.34 12.78 -1.50
N THR A 513 10.25 13.47 -1.84
CA THR A 513 9.72 14.60 -1.07
C THR A 513 8.20 14.65 -1.07
N ALA A 514 7.61 14.95 0.09
CA ALA A 514 6.18 15.14 0.24
C ALA A 514 5.65 16.46 -0.37
N LYS A 515 6.52 17.33 -0.86
CA LYS A 515 6.17 18.64 -1.45
C LYS A 515 5.13 18.49 -2.56
N TYR A 516 5.37 17.62 -3.51
CA TYR A 516 4.50 17.44 -4.68
C TYR A 516 3.17 16.77 -4.34
N TYR A 517 3.17 15.92 -3.31
CA TYR A 517 1.94 15.40 -2.75
C TYR A 517 1.07 16.51 -2.17
N ALA A 518 1.66 17.40 -1.36
CA ALA A 518 0.96 18.53 -0.79
C ALA A 518 0.46 19.49 -1.90
N GLU A 519 1.28 19.85 -2.87
CA GLU A 519 0.92 20.73 -3.99
C GLU A 519 -0.24 20.16 -4.82
N GLN A 520 -0.25 18.86 -5.09
CA GLN A 520 -1.27 18.21 -5.91
C GLN A 520 -2.65 18.24 -5.24
N PHE A 521 -2.69 18.12 -3.92
CA PHE A 521 -3.93 18.02 -3.16
C PHE A 521 -4.28 19.30 -2.38
N GLU A 522 -3.45 20.32 -2.43
CA GLU A 522 -3.83 21.63 -1.91
C GLU A 522 -4.88 22.30 -2.82
N LEU A 523 -5.85 22.96 -2.17
CA LEU A 523 -6.70 23.91 -2.86
C LEU A 523 -5.83 25.11 -3.22
N THR A 524 -5.33 25.16 -4.46
CA THR A 524 -4.66 26.37 -4.94
C THR A 524 -5.58 27.55 -4.65
N LYS A 525 -5.06 28.52 -3.91
CA LYS A 525 -5.68 29.83 -3.83
C LYS A 525 -5.90 30.24 -5.28
N ARG A 526 -7.16 30.41 -5.67
CA ARG A 526 -7.51 30.96 -6.98
C ARG A 526 -6.82 32.30 -7.06
N ASN A 527 -5.76 32.42 -7.87
CA ASN A 527 -5.24 33.71 -8.31
C ASN A 527 -6.20 34.28 -9.34
#